data_49e3e7e3c6cbc618831ed3f8e7bec630
#
_entry.id   49e3e7e3c6cbc618831ed3f8e7bec630
#
_cell.length_a   1.000
_cell.length_b   1.000
_cell.length_c   1.000
_cell.angle_alpha   90.00
_cell.angle_beta   90.00
_cell.angle_gamma   90.00
#
_symmetry.space_group_name_H-M   'P 1'
#
loop_
_entity.id
_entity.type
_entity.pdbx_description
1 polymer ?
#
loop_
_entity_poly.entity_id
_entity_poly.type
_entity_poly.pdbx_seq_one_letter_code
_entity_poly.pdbx_strand_id
1 'polypeptide(L)'
;ADIAKTHDSNFHSFLTSFSVIFLHYTTFFAKFNVVFEFLREYVYNVLHSVFSETAGSLNFQRMDVCIMIFKGLLDDARSIRDRDPAARTTLEVVLLYQGFHALFYHRQAHWLYKHFFLARALSQFARHMTGIEIHPGAKIGKRLFIDHGMGIVIGETAEIGDDCTIYHGVTLGGTGKDTGKRHPTIGNNVLISTGAKVLGPFTVGDNSRIGANAVVLQEVPPDSTVVGIKARVVKIAGQRIGPSPAYTLDQINLPDPLAQELCRLQSPVYANEQKLRKEEAREREADE
;
A
#
# COMPACT_ATOMS: atom_id res chain seq x y z
N ALA A 1 -1.96 24.13 52.30
CA ALA A 1 -2.92 25.01 51.57
C ALA A 1 -2.53 25.23 50.08
N ASP A 2 -1.28 24.89 49.67
CA ASP A 2 -0.76 25.20 48.31
C ASP A 2 -0.89 24.09 47.32
N ILE A 3 -1.18 22.87 47.74
CA ILE A 3 -1.33 21.70 46.79
C ILE A 3 -2.69 21.71 46.07
N ALA A 4 -3.73 22.27 46.68
CA ALA A 4 -5.08 22.35 46.11
C ALA A 4 -5.19 23.39 44.98
N LYS A 5 -4.36 24.46 44.98
CA LYS A 5 -4.39 25.53 43.96
C LYS A 5 -3.69 25.17 42.67
N THR A 6 -2.71 24.28 42.71
CA THR A 6 -1.96 23.84 41.52
C THR A 6 -2.75 22.80 40.69
N HIS A 7 -3.64 22.03 41.32
CA HIS A 7 -4.48 21.06 40.58
C HIS A 7 -5.58 21.73 39.75
N ASP A 8 -6.12 22.85 40.23
CA ASP A 8 -7.22 23.56 39.55
C ASP A 8 -6.76 24.34 38.31
N SER A 9 -5.53 24.90 38.33
CA SER A 9 -4.95 25.63 37.20
C SER A 9 -4.59 24.72 36.01
N ASN A 10 -4.12 23.52 36.29
CA ASN A 10 -3.80 22.54 35.24
C ASN A 10 -5.06 21.95 34.60
N PHE A 11 -6.12 21.74 35.38
CA PHE A 11 -7.41 21.26 34.87
C PHE A 11 -8.12 22.31 34.03
N HIS A 12 -8.06 23.60 34.43
CA HIS A 12 -8.59 24.72 33.62
C HIS A 12 -7.78 24.93 32.32
N SER A 13 -6.47 24.78 32.36
CA SER A 13 -5.61 24.84 31.15
C SER A 13 -5.88 23.68 30.21
N PHE A 14 -6.12 22.47 30.75
CA PHE A 14 -6.50 21.31 29.96
C PHE A 14 -7.87 21.49 29.29
N LEU A 15 -8.89 21.98 30.01
CA LEU A 15 -10.24 22.23 29.48
C LEU A 15 -10.23 23.33 28.40
N THR A 16 -9.45 24.41 28.58
CA THR A 16 -9.32 25.45 27.54
C THR A 16 -8.59 24.96 26.30
N SER A 17 -7.53 24.16 26.43
CA SER A 17 -6.84 23.53 25.32
C SER A 17 -7.74 22.53 24.57
N PHE A 18 -8.51 21.74 25.32
CA PHE A 18 -9.46 20.80 24.74
C PHE A 18 -10.60 21.52 24.01
N SER A 19 -11.10 22.62 24.54
CA SER A 19 -12.14 23.43 23.90
C SER A 19 -11.64 24.09 22.61
N VAL A 20 -10.40 24.57 22.57
CA VAL A 20 -9.77 25.15 21.37
C VAL A 20 -9.55 24.07 20.30
N ILE A 21 -9.07 22.88 20.68
CA ILE A 21 -8.93 21.74 19.77
C ILE A 21 -10.29 21.29 19.23
N PHE A 22 -11.30 21.20 20.10
CA PHE A 22 -12.66 20.82 19.71
C PHE A 22 -13.30 21.86 18.79
N LEU A 23 -13.07 23.16 19.03
CA LEU A 23 -13.55 24.24 18.16
C LEU A 23 -12.83 24.24 16.79
N HIS A 24 -11.53 23.94 16.75
CA HIS A 24 -10.79 23.74 15.49
C HIS A 24 -11.30 22.50 14.73
N TYR A 25 -11.60 21.40 15.43
CA TYR A 25 -12.19 20.20 14.83
C TYR A 25 -13.59 20.49 14.28
N THR A 26 -14.45 21.17 15.02
CA THR A 26 -15.82 21.50 14.57
C THR A 26 -15.84 22.51 13.41
N THR A 27 -14.94 23.50 13.40
CA THR A 27 -14.79 24.42 12.26
C THR A 27 -14.16 23.74 11.03
N PHE A 28 -13.24 22.82 11.23
CA PHE A 28 -12.71 21.97 10.17
C PHE A 28 -13.80 21.06 9.59
N PHE A 29 -14.57 20.37 10.43
CA PHE A 29 -15.72 19.57 10.01
C PHE A 29 -16.82 20.38 9.35
N ALA A 30 -17.10 21.62 9.80
CA ALA A 30 -18.08 22.49 9.17
C ALA A 30 -17.64 22.92 7.75
N LYS A 31 -16.37 23.28 7.56
CA LYS A 31 -15.82 23.53 6.21
C LYS A 31 -15.81 22.27 5.34
N PHE A 32 -15.64 21.13 5.95
CA PHE A 32 -15.67 19.82 5.27
C PHE A 32 -17.11 19.43 4.88
N ASN A 33 -18.11 19.71 5.72
CA ASN A 33 -19.52 19.51 5.38
C ASN A 33 -19.95 20.34 4.15
N VAL A 34 -19.44 21.55 3.98
CA VAL A 34 -19.73 22.36 2.78
C VAL A 34 -19.17 21.71 1.52
N VAL A 35 -17.94 21.18 1.56
CA VAL A 35 -17.33 20.45 0.44
C VAL A 35 -18.06 19.12 0.20
N PHE A 36 -18.45 18.43 1.26
CA PHE A 36 -19.20 17.17 1.18
C PHE A 36 -20.63 17.39 0.62
N GLU A 37 -21.34 18.43 1.07
CA GLU A 37 -22.65 18.79 0.52
C GLU A 37 -22.54 19.25 -0.93
N PHE A 38 -21.51 20.04 -1.30
CA PHE A 38 -21.26 20.41 -2.69
C PHE A 38 -20.93 19.19 -3.56
N LEU A 39 -20.10 18.27 -3.08
CA LEU A 39 -19.81 17.01 -3.78
C LEU A 39 -21.04 16.11 -3.86
N ARG A 40 -21.85 16.05 -2.80
CA ARG A 40 -23.12 15.31 -2.77
C ARG A 40 -24.11 15.88 -3.79
N GLU A 41 -24.27 17.19 -3.81
CA GLU A 41 -25.19 17.86 -4.73
C GLU A 41 -24.69 17.78 -6.20
N TYR A 42 -23.37 17.93 -6.40
CA TYR A 42 -22.76 17.76 -7.72
C TYR A 42 -22.87 16.30 -8.20
N VAL A 43 -22.57 15.32 -7.37
CA VAL A 43 -22.76 13.89 -7.67
C VAL A 43 -24.23 13.56 -7.91
N TYR A 44 -25.15 14.12 -7.10
CA TYR A 44 -26.58 13.96 -7.29
C TYR A 44 -27.03 14.56 -8.63
N ASN A 45 -26.59 15.76 -8.98
CA ASN A 45 -26.95 16.42 -10.23
C ASN A 45 -26.33 15.73 -11.45
N VAL A 46 -25.07 15.27 -11.38
CA VAL A 46 -24.44 14.46 -12.42
C VAL A 46 -25.13 13.10 -12.54
N LEU A 47 -25.44 12.44 -11.45
CA LEU A 47 -26.22 11.20 -11.47
C LEU A 47 -27.62 11.45 -12.02
N HIS A 48 -28.28 12.53 -11.63
CA HIS A 48 -29.62 12.86 -12.10
C HIS A 48 -29.64 13.22 -13.60
N SER A 49 -28.63 13.98 -14.11
CA SER A 49 -28.51 14.29 -15.54
C SER A 49 -28.19 13.07 -16.41
N VAL A 50 -27.31 12.18 -15.92
CA VAL A 50 -26.99 10.92 -16.60
C VAL A 50 -28.17 9.94 -16.57
N PHE A 51 -29.08 10.08 -15.60
CA PHE A 51 -30.15 9.12 -15.33
C PHE A 51 -31.56 9.59 -15.70
N SER A 52 -31.75 10.86 -16.02
CA SER A 52 -33.06 11.38 -16.49
C SER A 52 -33.41 10.91 -17.90
N GLU A 53 -32.41 10.50 -18.71
CA GLU A 53 -32.65 10.06 -20.09
C GLU A 53 -33.06 8.58 -20.25
N THR A 54 -33.04 7.74 -19.19
CA THR A 54 -33.26 6.29 -19.31
C THR A 54 -34.22 5.69 -18.29
N ALA A 55 -35.24 6.41 -17.84
CA ALA A 55 -36.04 6.09 -16.65
C ALA A 55 -37.00 4.88 -16.73
N GLY A 56 -36.98 4.03 -17.73
CA GLY A 56 -38.01 3.00 -17.96
C GLY A 56 -37.67 1.56 -17.53
N SER A 57 -36.40 1.14 -17.48
CA SER A 57 -36.04 -0.28 -17.25
C SER A 57 -34.94 -0.51 -16.19
N LEU A 58 -34.44 0.52 -15.56
CA LEU A 58 -33.21 0.54 -14.76
C LEU A 58 -33.36 0.26 -13.25
N ASN A 59 -34.59 0.25 -12.73
CA ASN A 59 -34.80 0.13 -11.27
C ASN A 59 -34.44 -1.26 -10.71
N PHE A 60 -34.60 -2.35 -11.46
CA PHE A 60 -34.33 -3.70 -10.98
C PHE A 60 -32.81 -4.00 -10.97
N GLN A 61 -32.11 -3.71 -12.06
CA GLN A 61 -30.65 -3.89 -12.14
C GLN A 61 -29.85 -3.03 -11.13
N ARG A 62 -30.37 -1.87 -10.77
CA ARG A 62 -29.76 -0.98 -9.77
C ARG A 62 -29.85 -1.51 -8.35
N MET A 63 -30.97 -2.11 -8.01
CA MET A 63 -31.17 -2.73 -6.69
C MET A 63 -30.20 -3.89 -6.51
N ASP A 64 -30.00 -4.72 -7.55
CA ASP A 64 -29.07 -5.84 -7.52
C ASP A 64 -27.60 -5.39 -7.36
N VAL A 65 -27.19 -4.30 -8.03
CA VAL A 65 -25.84 -3.73 -7.88
C VAL A 65 -25.62 -3.18 -6.46
N CYS A 66 -26.59 -2.44 -5.91
CA CYS A 66 -26.50 -1.97 -4.53
C CYS A 66 -26.44 -3.12 -3.52
N ILE A 67 -27.26 -4.15 -3.71
CA ILE A 67 -27.26 -5.36 -2.86
C ILE A 67 -25.92 -6.10 -2.96
N MET A 68 -25.35 -6.25 -4.17
CA MET A 68 -24.04 -6.89 -4.37
C MET A 68 -22.90 -6.11 -3.72
N ILE A 69 -22.88 -4.77 -3.85
CA ILE A 69 -21.89 -3.91 -3.18
C ILE A 69 -22.01 -4.05 -1.67
N PHE A 70 -23.23 -3.99 -1.13
CA PHE A 70 -23.47 -4.10 0.31
C PHE A 70 -23.10 -5.48 0.86
N LYS A 71 -23.42 -6.55 0.12
CA LYS A 71 -23.02 -7.93 0.47
C LYS A 71 -21.50 -8.08 0.47
N GLY A 72 -20.82 -7.57 -0.55
CA GLY A 72 -19.35 -7.59 -0.62
C GLY A 72 -18.69 -6.86 0.55
N LEU A 73 -19.22 -5.71 0.96
CA LEU A 73 -18.73 -4.95 2.12
C LEU A 73 -18.95 -5.70 3.44
N LEU A 74 -20.08 -6.37 3.61
CA LEU A 74 -20.33 -7.19 4.79
C LEU A 74 -19.39 -8.40 4.85
N ASP A 75 -19.10 -9.02 3.71
CA ASP A 75 -18.16 -10.14 3.62
C ASP A 75 -16.73 -9.70 3.95
N ASP A 76 -16.31 -8.49 3.50
CA ASP A 76 -15.05 -7.89 3.89
C ASP A 76 -14.99 -7.65 5.39
N ALA A 77 -16.04 -7.02 5.98
CA ALA A 77 -16.06 -6.72 7.41
C ALA A 77 -16.04 -8.00 8.28
N ARG A 78 -16.75 -9.05 7.86
CA ARG A 78 -16.72 -10.36 8.55
C ARG A 78 -15.34 -11.00 8.44
N SER A 79 -14.73 -10.98 7.25
CA SER A 79 -13.40 -11.51 7.03
C SER A 79 -12.32 -10.81 7.88
N ILE A 80 -12.44 -9.49 8.06
CA ILE A 80 -11.56 -8.72 8.94
C ILE A 80 -11.75 -9.18 10.39
N ARG A 81 -13.01 -9.23 10.88
CA ARG A 81 -13.32 -9.70 12.24
C ARG A 81 -12.74 -11.09 12.51
N ASP A 82 -12.85 -12.00 11.55
CA ASP A 82 -12.44 -13.41 11.74
C ASP A 82 -10.91 -13.59 11.69
N ARG A 83 -10.18 -12.64 11.09
CA ARG A 83 -8.70 -12.68 10.98
C ARG A 83 -7.98 -11.81 12.00
N ASP A 84 -8.63 -10.77 12.54
CA ASP A 84 -8.03 -9.90 13.53
C ASP A 84 -8.42 -10.35 14.96
N PRO A 85 -7.45 -10.82 15.77
CA PRO A 85 -7.72 -11.21 17.15
C PRO A 85 -8.25 -10.08 18.04
N ALA A 86 -8.02 -8.80 17.66
CA ALA A 86 -8.48 -7.63 18.39
C ALA A 86 -9.93 -7.27 18.08
N ALA A 87 -10.47 -7.70 16.93
CA ALA A 87 -11.83 -7.38 16.50
C ALA A 87 -12.87 -8.21 17.25
N ARG A 88 -13.78 -7.55 17.96
CA ARG A 88 -14.82 -8.22 18.76
C ARG A 88 -16.13 -8.42 17.99
N THR A 89 -16.50 -7.44 17.16
CA THR A 89 -17.77 -7.46 16.43
C THR A 89 -17.60 -6.91 15.00
N THR A 90 -18.43 -7.38 14.07
CA THR A 90 -18.48 -6.83 12.71
C THR A 90 -18.86 -5.34 12.69
N LEU A 91 -19.68 -4.89 13.64
CA LEU A 91 -20.05 -3.48 13.76
C LEU A 91 -18.85 -2.61 14.13
N GLU A 92 -18.00 -3.09 15.03
CA GLU A 92 -16.74 -2.43 15.39
C GLU A 92 -15.84 -2.25 14.16
N VAL A 93 -15.69 -3.29 13.34
CA VAL A 93 -14.92 -3.21 12.08
C VAL A 93 -15.48 -2.14 11.16
N VAL A 94 -16.80 -2.13 10.94
CA VAL A 94 -17.47 -1.16 10.06
C VAL A 94 -17.29 0.28 10.55
N LEU A 95 -17.29 0.51 11.86
CA LEU A 95 -17.27 1.87 12.42
C LEU A 95 -15.84 2.39 12.70
N LEU A 96 -14.89 1.51 13.02
CA LEU A 96 -13.61 1.94 13.59
C LEU A 96 -12.38 1.55 12.75
N TYR A 97 -12.50 0.59 11.81
CA TYR A 97 -11.35 0.11 11.06
C TYR A 97 -11.05 0.96 9.83
N GLN A 98 -9.93 1.65 9.86
CA GLN A 98 -9.49 2.53 8.77
C GLN A 98 -9.26 1.77 7.45
N GLY A 99 -8.76 0.52 7.52
CA GLY A 99 -8.59 -0.34 6.36
C GLY A 99 -9.93 -0.66 5.67
N PHE A 100 -10.98 -0.93 6.45
CA PHE A 100 -12.33 -1.12 5.92
C PHE A 100 -12.87 0.16 5.25
N HIS A 101 -12.68 1.32 5.89
CA HIS A 101 -13.11 2.60 5.31
C HIS A 101 -12.38 2.90 4.01
N ALA A 102 -11.07 2.64 3.94
CA ALA A 102 -10.28 2.84 2.72
C ALA A 102 -10.80 1.98 1.55
N LEU A 103 -11.15 0.72 1.81
CA LEU A 103 -11.75 -0.18 0.80
C LEU A 103 -13.15 0.29 0.38
N PHE A 104 -13.96 0.75 1.34
CA PHE A 104 -15.28 1.31 1.06
C PHE A 104 -15.20 2.50 0.09
N TYR A 105 -14.33 3.48 0.36
CA TYR A 105 -14.13 4.63 -0.52
C TYR A 105 -13.48 4.23 -1.84
N HIS A 106 -12.52 3.30 -1.82
CA HIS A 106 -11.88 2.83 -3.05
C HIS A 106 -12.87 2.20 -4.02
N ARG A 107 -13.79 1.34 -3.56
CA ARG A 107 -14.80 0.73 -4.43
C ARG A 107 -15.67 1.76 -5.15
N GLN A 108 -16.03 2.84 -4.46
CA GLN A 108 -16.77 3.95 -5.05
C GLN A 108 -15.92 4.75 -6.04
N ALA A 109 -14.66 5.07 -5.68
CA ALA A 109 -13.72 5.76 -6.54
C ALA A 109 -13.40 4.94 -7.81
N HIS A 110 -13.27 3.63 -7.68
CA HIS A 110 -13.05 2.72 -8.79
C HIS A 110 -14.27 2.67 -9.74
N TRP A 111 -15.47 2.62 -9.21
CA TRP A 111 -16.69 2.71 -10.01
C TRP A 111 -16.79 4.04 -10.76
N LEU A 112 -16.35 5.15 -10.13
CA LEU A 112 -16.30 6.48 -10.74
C LEU A 112 -15.08 6.68 -11.67
N TYR A 113 -14.26 5.68 -11.93
CA TYR A 113 -12.97 5.86 -12.62
C TYR A 113 -13.09 6.45 -14.03
N LYS A 114 -14.21 6.25 -14.70
CA LYS A 114 -14.52 6.92 -15.99
C LYS A 114 -14.56 8.45 -15.86
N HIS A 115 -14.91 8.97 -14.67
CA HIS A 115 -14.90 10.37 -14.32
C HIS A 115 -13.66 10.68 -13.48
N PHE A 116 -12.49 10.63 -14.12
CA PHE A 116 -11.17 10.59 -13.48
C PHE A 116 -10.99 11.63 -12.37
N PHE A 117 -11.40 12.89 -12.60
CA PHE A 117 -11.26 13.94 -11.58
C PHE A 117 -12.03 13.63 -10.30
N LEU A 118 -13.28 13.18 -10.42
CA LEU A 118 -14.12 12.82 -9.25
C LEU A 118 -13.57 11.58 -8.53
N ALA A 119 -13.14 10.57 -9.28
CA ALA A 119 -12.53 9.39 -8.73
C ALA A 119 -11.25 9.73 -7.95
N ARG A 120 -10.41 10.61 -8.49
CA ARG A 120 -9.19 11.09 -7.80
C ARG A 120 -9.52 11.96 -6.60
N ALA A 121 -10.49 12.84 -6.68
CA ALA A 121 -10.93 13.65 -5.55
C ALA A 121 -11.40 12.77 -4.38
N LEU A 122 -12.23 11.75 -4.66
CA LEU A 122 -12.68 10.79 -3.65
C LEU A 122 -11.53 9.95 -3.08
N SER A 123 -10.59 9.51 -3.91
CA SER A 123 -9.40 8.80 -3.47
C SER A 123 -8.50 9.65 -2.55
N GLN A 124 -8.31 10.93 -2.87
CA GLN A 124 -7.54 11.84 -2.01
C GLN A 124 -8.26 12.16 -0.69
N PHE A 125 -9.58 12.27 -0.74
CA PHE A 125 -10.40 12.36 0.47
C PHE A 125 -10.20 11.13 1.36
N ALA A 126 -10.33 9.93 0.80
CA ALA A 126 -10.13 8.68 1.53
C ALA A 126 -8.73 8.60 2.16
N ARG A 127 -7.68 8.99 1.42
CA ARG A 127 -6.32 9.09 1.93
C ARG A 127 -6.22 10.03 3.13
N HIS A 128 -6.84 11.21 3.05
CA HIS A 128 -6.83 12.17 4.14
C HIS A 128 -7.51 11.62 5.41
N MET A 129 -8.62 10.89 5.23
CA MET A 129 -9.39 10.32 6.35
C MET A 129 -8.75 9.08 6.97
N THR A 130 -8.08 8.26 6.16
CA THR A 130 -7.62 6.93 6.60
C THR A 130 -6.09 6.79 6.70
N GLY A 131 -5.34 7.73 6.09
CA GLY A 131 -3.88 7.60 5.94
C GLY A 131 -3.45 6.53 4.92
N ILE A 132 -4.41 5.98 4.13
CA ILE A 132 -4.19 4.93 3.15
C ILE A 132 -4.45 5.48 1.76
N GLU A 133 -3.45 5.44 0.90
CA GLU A 133 -3.59 5.86 -0.49
C GLU A 133 -3.86 4.67 -1.40
N ILE A 134 -5.03 4.64 -2.02
CA ILE A 134 -5.37 3.66 -3.05
C ILE A 134 -5.78 4.43 -4.31
N HIS A 135 -5.04 4.22 -5.40
CA HIS A 135 -5.39 4.84 -6.67
C HIS A 135 -6.72 4.24 -7.19
N PRO A 136 -7.67 5.05 -7.71
CA PRO A 136 -8.96 4.54 -8.16
C PRO A 136 -8.88 3.54 -9.32
N GLY A 137 -7.78 3.52 -10.07
CA GLY A 137 -7.52 2.54 -11.13
C GLY A 137 -7.06 1.16 -10.63
N ALA A 138 -6.64 1.03 -9.36
CA ALA A 138 -6.22 -0.25 -8.80
C ALA A 138 -7.36 -1.26 -8.82
N LYS A 139 -7.04 -2.54 -9.07
CA LYS A 139 -8.01 -3.63 -9.03
C LYS A 139 -7.80 -4.42 -7.73
N ILE A 140 -8.81 -4.46 -6.90
CA ILE A 140 -8.74 -5.12 -5.59
C ILE A 140 -9.82 -6.22 -5.52
N GLY A 141 -9.39 -7.43 -5.22
CA GLY A 141 -10.24 -8.58 -5.02
C GLY A 141 -11.09 -8.50 -3.75
N LYS A 142 -11.59 -9.64 -3.31
CA LYS A 142 -12.48 -9.76 -2.15
C LYS A 142 -11.67 -10.01 -0.88
N ARG A 143 -12.23 -9.62 0.25
CA ARG A 143 -11.73 -9.92 1.59
C ARG A 143 -10.27 -9.48 1.81
N LEU A 144 -9.85 -8.39 1.17
CA LEU A 144 -8.58 -7.76 1.49
C LEU A 144 -8.63 -7.26 2.94
N PHE A 145 -7.69 -7.69 3.75
CA PHE A 145 -7.51 -7.17 5.11
C PHE A 145 -6.33 -6.18 5.13
N ILE A 146 -6.63 -4.94 5.45
CA ILE A 146 -5.64 -3.89 5.70
C ILE A 146 -5.56 -3.68 7.20
N ASP A 147 -4.46 -4.11 7.80
CA ASP A 147 -4.21 -3.97 9.23
C ASP A 147 -3.39 -2.72 9.53
N HIS A 148 -3.87 -1.90 10.46
CA HIS A 148 -3.37 -0.57 10.82
C HIS A 148 -3.38 0.45 9.66
N GLY A 149 -2.97 0.08 8.48
CA GLY A 149 -3.10 0.77 7.20
C GLY A 149 -2.30 2.05 6.99
N MET A 150 -1.90 2.78 8.02
CA MET A 150 -1.22 4.07 7.89
C MET A 150 0.01 3.99 6.95
N GLY A 151 0.07 4.90 5.97
CA GLY A 151 1.19 4.98 5.03
C GLY A 151 1.23 3.90 3.95
N ILE A 152 0.16 3.14 3.76
CA ILE A 152 0.00 2.26 2.60
C ILE A 152 -0.17 3.11 1.33
N VAL A 153 0.49 2.70 0.25
CA VAL A 153 0.32 3.28 -1.08
C VAL A 153 0.11 2.16 -2.09
N ILE A 154 -1.06 2.14 -2.74
CA ILE A 154 -1.42 1.21 -3.81
C ILE A 154 -1.57 1.98 -5.12
N GLY A 155 -0.68 1.74 -6.07
CA GLY A 155 -0.58 2.48 -7.33
C GLY A 155 -1.66 2.10 -8.35
N GLU A 156 -1.77 2.90 -9.42
CA GLU A 156 -2.84 2.88 -10.42
C GLU A 156 -3.09 1.52 -11.06
N THR A 157 -2.03 0.83 -11.49
CA THR A 157 -2.14 -0.44 -12.23
C THR A 157 -1.85 -1.65 -11.33
N ALA A 158 -1.89 -1.48 -10.00
CA ALA A 158 -1.77 -2.59 -9.06
C ALA A 158 -3.01 -3.49 -9.16
N GLU A 159 -2.78 -4.79 -9.07
CA GLU A 159 -3.82 -5.80 -8.99
C GLU A 159 -3.59 -6.63 -7.74
N ILE A 160 -4.63 -6.86 -6.95
CA ILE A 160 -4.58 -7.63 -5.71
C ILE A 160 -5.67 -8.69 -5.76
N GLY A 161 -5.28 -9.94 -5.55
CA GLY A 161 -6.20 -11.07 -5.49
C GLY A 161 -7.06 -11.09 -4.23
N ASP A 162 -7.74 -12.21 -4.04
CA ASP A 162 -8.64 -12.44 -2.92
C ASP A 162 -7.86 -12.83 -1.64
N ASP A 163 -8.45 -12.59 -0.47
CA ASP A 163 -7.97 -13.03 0.85
C ASP A 163 -6.59 -12.51 1.26
N CYS A 164 -6.09 -11.49 0.61
CA CYS A 164 -4.79 -10.89 0.94
C CYS A 164 -4.82 -10.15 2.27
N THR A 165 -3.63 -10.03 2.90
CA THR A 165 -3.41 -9.21 4.10
C THR A 165 -2.26 -8.24 3.86
N ILE A 166 -2.48 -6.96 4.14
CA ILE A 166 -1.48 -5.89 3.96
C ILE A 166 -1.37 -5.08 5.24
N TYR A 167 -0.15 -4.98 5.76
CA TYR A 167 0.14 -4.17 6.93
C TYR A 167 0.55 -2.73 6.57
N HIS A 168 0.58 -1.87 7.59
CA HIS A 168 0.94 -0.45 7.43
C HIS A 168 2.29 -0.23 6.74
N GLY A 169 2.45 0.91 6.09
CA GLY A 169 3.68 1.32 5.43
C GLY A 169 4.03 0.55 4.16
N VAL A 170 3.19 -0.38 3.71
CA VAL A 170 3.40 -1.13 2.46
C VAL A 170 3.25 -0.24 1.24
N THR A 171 4.11 -0.42 0.24
CA THR A 171 3.99 0.25 -1.05
C THR A 171 3.91 -0.78 -2.18
N LEU A 172 2.81 -0.74 -2.94
CA LEU A 172 2.69 -1.42 -4.23
C LEU A 172 2.92 -0.38 -5.33
N GLY A 173 4.19 -0.19 -5.69
CA GLY A 173 4.67 0.92 -6.51
C GLY A 173 5.17 0.52 -7.89
N GLY A 174 5.36 1.53 -8.75
CA GLY A 174 6.08 1.37 -10.01
C GLY A 174 7.55 1.70 -9.86
N THR A 175 8.33 1.38 -10.91
CA THR A 175 9.77 1.64 -10.96
C THR A 175 10.11 3.07 -11.40
N GLY A 176 9.11 3.83 -11.85
CA GLY A 176 9.26 5.18 -12.40
C GLY A 176 9.69 5.23 -13.86
N LYS A 177 9.87 4.08 -14.53
CA LYS A 177 10.33 4.01 -15.94
C LYS A 177 9.22 3.60 -16.90
N ASP A 178 8.28 2.77 -16.44
CA ASP A 178 7.33 2.11 -17.31
C ASP A 178 6.06 2.94 -17.49
N THR A 179 5.52 2.94 -18.71
CA THR A 179 4.19 3.41 -19.05
C THR A 179 3.22 2.23 -19.12
N GLY A 180 1.95 2.42 -18.79
CA GLY A 180 0.96 1.34 -18.74
C GLY A 180 1.03 0.51 -17.45
N LYS A 181 1.12 -0.81 -17.56
CA LYS A 181 1.26 -1.71 -16.40
C LYS A 181 2.64 -1.53 -15.77
N ARG A 182 2.69 -0.87 -14.61
CA ARG A 182 3.93 -0.51 -13.91
C ARG A 182 3.93 -0.88 -12.42
N HIS A 183 2.79 -1.35 -11.91
CA HIS A 183 2.63 -1.78 -10.52
C HIS A 183 2.45 -3.29 -10.44
N PRO A 184 2.74 -3.91 -9.29
CA PRO A 184 2.71 -5.37 -9.16
C PRO A 184 1.30 -5.96 -9.27
N THR A 185 1.28 -7.23 -9.62
CA THR A 185 0.11 -8.11 -9.50
C THR A 185 0.33 -9.04 -8.31
N ILE A 186 -0.52 -8.95 -7.32
CA ILE A 186 -0.49 -9.77 -6.10
C ILE A 186 -1.52 -10.87 -6.26
N GLY A 187 -1.10 -12.11 -6.12
CA GLY A 187 -1.97 -13.29 -6.16
C GLY A 187 -2.94 -13.37 -4.98
N ASN A 188 -3.58 -14.52 -4.83
CA ASN A 188 -4.52 -14.76 -3.74
C ASN A 188 -3.81 -15.19 -2.46
N ASN A 189 -4.41 -14.91 -1.29
CA ASN A 189 -3.92 -15.30 0.02
C ASN A 189 -2.46 -14.88 0.28
N VAL A 190 -2.05 -13.73 -0.26
CA VAL A 190 -0.72 -13.18 -0.06
C VAL A 190 -0.69 -12.32 1.19
N LEU A 191 0.36 -12.48 2.01
CA LEU A 191 0.61 -11.66 3.18
C LEU A 191 1.79 -10.72 2.90
N ILE A 192 1.55 -9.40 3.03
CA ILE A 192 2.57 -8.37 2.87
C ILE A 192 2.76 -7.65 4.19
N SER A 193 3.89 -7.94 4.84
CA SER A 193 4.18 -7.45 6.18
C SER A 193 4.56 -5.97 6.21
N THR A 194 4.60 -5.43 7.41
CA THR A 194 4.88 -4.03 7.73
C THR A 194 6.03 -3.44 6.94
N GLY A 195 5.80 -2.30 6.32
CA GLY A 195 6.83 -1.51 5.65
C GLY A 195 7.40 -2.09 4.36
N ALA A 196 6.93 -3.25 3.90
CA ALA A 196 7.44 -3.88 2.68
C ALA A 196 7.17 -3.02 1.43
N LYS A 197 8.09 -3.06 0.47
CA LYS A 197 8.03 -2.34 -0.81
C LYS A 197 8.05 -3.36 -1.95
N VAL A 198 6.98 -3.41 -2.74
CA VAL A 198 6.87 -4.25 -3.94
C VAL A 198 6.82 -3.31 -5.13
N LEU A 199 7.91 -3.25 -5.92
CA LEU A 199 8.12 -2.20 -6.91
C LEU A 199 8.38 -2.80 -8.29
N GLY A 200 7.43 -2.69 -9.18
CA GLY A 200 7.54 -3.14 -10.57
C GLY A 200 6.34 -3.92 -11.08
N PRO A 201 6.23 -4.13 -12.40
CA PRO A 201 5.08 -4.78 -13.05
C PRO A 201 5.17 -6.31 -13.07
N PHE A 202 5.66 -6.91 -12.00
CA PHE A 202 5.80 -8.36 -11.88
C PHE A 202 4.71 -8.97 -10.98
N THR A 203 4.68 -10.29 -10.91
CA THR A 203 3.70 -11.05 -10.13
C THR A 203 4.32 -11.56 -8.83
N VAL A 204 3.56 -11.45 -7.75
CA VAL A 204 3.75 -12.19 -6.51
C VAL A 204 2.73 -13.31 -6.50
N GLY A 205 3.21 -14.55 -6.55
CA GLY A 205 2.37 -15.74 -6.64
C GLY A 205 1.50 -15.99 -5.40
N ASP A 206 0.47 -16.80 -5.57
CA ASP A 206 -0.50 -17.15 -4.53
C ASP A 206 0.18 -17.72 -3.28
N ASN A 207 -0.44 -17.54 -2.11
CA ASN A 207 0.00 -18.03 -0.81
C ASN A 207 1.39 -17.53 -0.36
N SER A 208 1.97 -16.56 -1.06
CA SER A 208 3.30 -16.04 -0.74
C SER A 208 3.30 -15.10 0.45
N ARG A 209 4.43 -14.98 1.11
CA ARG A 209 4.64 -14.10 2.27
C ARG A 209 5.81 -13.16 2.02
N ILE A 210 5.56 -11.87 2.13
CA ILE A 210 6.59 -10.83 2.05
C ILE A 210 6.89 -10.36 3.47
N GLY A 211 8.12 -10.57 3.90
CA GLY A 211 8.58 -10.20 5.26
C GLY A 211 8.59 -8.69 5.50
N ALA A 212 8.61 -8.31 6.78
CA ALA A 212 8.64 -6.90 7.18
C ALA A 212 9.85 -6.16 6.58
N ASN A 213 9.61 -4.95 6.09
CA ASN A 213 10.61 -4.10 5.43
C ASN A 213 11.34 -4.74 4.24
N ALA A 214 10.84 -5.85 3.69
CA ALA A 214 11.42 -6.42 2.48
C ALA A 214 11.23 -5.49 1.29
N VAL A 215 12.24 -5.44 0.40
CA VAL A 215 12.18 -4.72 -0.87
C VAL A 215 12.20 -5.72 -2.01
N VAL A 216 11.02 -5.94 -2.62
CA VAL A 216 10.80 -6.90 -3.70
C VAL A 216 10.84 -6.17 -5.03
N LEU A 217 11.77 -6.57 -5.89
CA LEU A 217 12.04 -5.95 -7.19
C LEU A 217 11.96 -6.95 -8.36
N GLN A 218 11.50 -8.17 -8.09
CA GLN A 218 11.41 -9.25 -9.08
C GLN A 218 10.25 -10.18 -8.74
N GLU A 219 9.89 -11.01 -9.69
CA GLU A 219 8.83 -12.01 -9.56
C GLU A 219 9.05 -12.93 -8.35
N VAL A 220 7.95 -13.26 -7.68
CA VAL A 220 7.92 -14.18 -6.53
C VAL A 220 7.06 -15.39 -6.90
N PRO A 221 7.62 -16.62 -6.93
CA PRO A 221 6.84 -17.83 -7.16
C PRO A 221 5.73 -18.02 -6.11
N PRO A 222 4.68 -18.78 -6.42
CA PRO A 222 3.68 -19.17 -5.42
C PRO A 222 4.31 -19.90 -4.22
N ASP A 223 3.60 -19.89 -3.09
CA ASP A 223 3.97 -20.61 -1.85
C ASP A 223 5.36 -20.22 -1.31
N SER A 224 5.84 -19.01 -1.62
CA SER A 224 7.19 -18.54 -1.32
C SER A 224 7.22 -17.54 -0.16
N THR A 225 8.33 -17.52 0.57
CA THR A 225 8.61 -16.47 1.57
C THR A 225 9.79 -15.62 1.11
N VAL A 226 9.59 -14.29 1.05
CA VAL A 226 10.61 -13.33 0.63
C VAL A 226 10.97 -12.42 1.79
N VAL A 227 12.27 -12.29 2.07
CA VAL A 227 12.79 -11.43 3.14
C VAL A 227 14.02 -10.67 2.66
N GLY A 228 14.30 -9.51 3.25
CA GLY A 228 15.57 -8.78 3.06
C GLY A 228 15.39 -7.37 2.55
N ILE A 229 16.44 -6.58 2.84
CA ILE A 229 16.55 -5.16 2.47
C ILE A 229 17.77 -5.01 1.58
N LYS A 230 17.64 -4.34 0.42
CA LYS A 230 18.75 -4.02 -0.50
C LYS A 230 19.33 -2.62 -0.28
N ALA A 231 19.17 -2.02 0.89
CA ALA A 231 19.69 -0.68 1.16
C ALA A 231 21.19 -0.70 1.52
N ARG A 232 22.03 0.11 0.84
CA ARG A 232 23.47 0.20 1.08
C ARG A 232 24.03 1.58 0.80
N VAL A 233 25.21 1.85 1.34
CA VAL A 233 25.92 3.12 1.13
C VAL A 233 26.47 3.15 -0.31
N VAL A 234 25.94 4.06 -1.11
CA VAL A 234 26.35 4.30 -2.51
C VAL A 234 27.07 5.63 -2.69
N LYS A 235 27.22 6.40 -1.59
CA LYS A 235 27.88 7.68 -1.57
C LYS A 235 28.57 7.92 -0.23
N ILE A 236 29.84 8.30 -0.22
CA ILE A 236 30.61 8.69 0.98
C ILE A 236 31.17 10.08 0.76
N ALA A 237 31.04 10.99 1.74
CA ALA A 237 31.55 12.37 1.69
C ALA A 237 31.26 13.12 0.37
N GLY A 238 30.05 12.92 -0.16
CA GLY A 238 29.63 13.56 -1.40
C GLY A 238 30.09 12.85 -2.68
N GLN A 239 31.01 11.89 -2.61
CA GLN A 239 31.50 11.12 -3.76
C GLN A 239 30.71 9.81 -3.91
N ARG A 240 30.31 9.47 -5.15
CA ARG A 240 29.62 8.23 -5.48
C ARG A 240 30.57 7.06 -5.60
N ILE A 241 30.16 5.93 -5.06
CA ILE A 241 30.85 4.66 -5.23
C ILE A 241 30.12 3.90 -6.35
N GLY A 242 30.57 4.07 -7.60
CA GLY A 242 30.01 3.40 -8.79
C GLY A 242 29.48 4.33 -9.88
N PRO A 243 29.10 3.81 -11.05
CA PRO A 243 28.64 4.60 -12.20
C PRO A 243 27.33 5.32 -11.89
N SER A 244 27.27 6.60 -12.25
CA SER A 244 26.12 7.50 -12.06
C SER A 244 25.10 7.35 -13.18
N PRO A 245 23.85 7.02 -12.91
CA PRO A 245 22.77 7.42 -13.81
C PRO A 245 22.37 8.87 -13.48
N ALA A 246 22.37 9.72 -14.50
CA ALA A 246 21.77 11.03 -14.41
C ALA A 246 20.27 10.90 -14.10
N TYR A 247 19.77 11.76 -13.20
CA TYR A 247 18.37 12.10 -12.94
C TYR A 247 17.31 11.13 -13.53
N THR A 248 17.28 9.89 -13.09
CA THR A 248 16.22 8.95 -13.44
C THR A 248 15.42 8.64 -12.18
N LEU A 249 14.09 8.59 -12.31
CA LEU A 249 13.18 8.07 -11.29
C LEU A 249 13.33 6.54 -11.10
N ASP A 250 14.48 6.00 -11.54
CA ASP A 250 14.81 4.58 -11.43
C ASP A 250 15.06 4.21 -9.96
N GLN A 251 14.14 3.46 -9.40
CA GLN A 251 14.20 2.97 -8.02
C GLN A 251 14.79 1.56 -7.92
N ILE A 252 15.04 0.89 -9.03
CA ILE A 252 15.45 -0.52 -9.09
C ILE A 252 16.94 -0.68 -9.42
N ASN A 253 17.44 0.02 -10.44
CA ASN A 253 18.83 -0.11 -10.91
C ASN A 253 19.79 0.79 -10.13
N LEU A 254 19.60 0.87 -8.83
CA LEU A 254 20.58 1.46 -7.93
C LEU A 254 21.76 0.48 -7.81
N PRO A 255 23.03 0.97 -7.81
CA PRO A 255 24.17 0.10 -7.62
C PRO A 255 24.03 -0.65 -6.28
N ASP A 256 24.05 -1.99 -6.35
CA ASP A 256 24.01 -2.86 -5.17
C ASP A 256 25.44 -3.12 -4.65
N PRO A 257 25.86 -2.48 -3.55
CA PRO A 257 27.22 -2.65 -3.03
C PRO A 257 27.52 -4.06 -2.50
N LEU A 258 26.49 -4.90 -2.19
CA LEU A 258 26.74 -6.31 -1.81
C LEU A 258 27.05 -7.17 -3.04
N ALA A 259 26.31 -6.94 -4.11
CA ALA A 259 26.61 -7.60 -5.35
C ALA A 259 28.02 -7.23 -5.80
N GLN A 260 28.40 -5.95 -5.68
CA GLN A 260 29.76 -5.49 -5.98
C GLN A 260 30.80 -6.10 -5.04
N GLU A 261 30.54 -6.16 -3.73
CA GLU A 261 31.45 -6.73 -2.75
C GLU A 261 31.54 -8.27 -2.89
N LEU A 262 30.44 -8.95 -3.17
CA LEU A 262 30.40 -10.38 -3.49
C LEU A 262 31.20 -10.68 -4.78
N CYS A 263 31.01 -9.89 -5.83
CA CYS A 263 31.82 -10.01 -7.05
C CYS A 263 33.31 -9.80 -6.78
N ARG A 264 33.66 -8.82 -5.94
CA ARG A 264 35.02 -8.55 -5.53
C ARG A 264 35.65 -9.68 -4.72
N LEU A 265 34.86 -10.31 -3.84
CA LEU A 265 35.31 -11.47 -3.04
C LEU A 265 35.35 -12.76 -3.86
N GLN A 266 34.41 -12.96 -4.78
CA GLN A 266 34.39 -14.14 -5.66
C GLN A 266 35.55 -14.15 -6.66
N SER A 267 35.97 -12.99 -7.14
CA SER A 267 37.04 -12.88 -8.14
C SER A 267 38.37 -13.50 -7.67
N PRO A 268 38.92 -13.17 -6.47
CA PRO A 268 40.14 -13.81 -5.96
C PRO A 268 39.93 -15.27 -5.56
N VAL A 269 38.77 -15.67 -5.05
CA VAL A 269 38.46 -17.07 -4.74
C VAL A 269 38.51 -17.92 -6.02
N TYR A 270 37.80 -17.47 -7.08
CA TYR A 270 37.81 -18.13 -8.38
C TYR A 270 39.25 -18.22 -8.99
N ALA A 271 40.03 -17.14 -8.87
CA ALA A 271 41.42 -17.13 -9.33
C ALA A 271 42.30 -18.13 -8.56
N ASN A 272 42.11 -18.27 -7.24
CA ASN A 272 42.82 -19.24 -6.41
C ASN A 272 42.39 -20.67 -6.72
N GLU A 273 41.10 -20.95 -6.91
CA GLU A 273 40.65 -22.28 -7.37
C GLU A 273 41.25 -22.68 -8.70
N GLN A 274 41.34 -21.76 -9.65
CA GLN A 274 41.97 -22.04 -10.94
C GLN A 274 43.47 -22.34 -10.81
N LYS A 275 44.18 -21.69 -9.87
CA LYS A 275 45.60 -22.00 -9.57
C LYS A 275 45.76 -23.39 -8.96
N LEU A 276 44.95 -23.71 -7.93
CA LEU A 276 44.94 -25.01 -7.27
C LEU A 276 44.71 -26.16 -8.28
N ARG A 277 43.67 -26.02 -9.12
CA ARG A 277 43.39 -27.02 -10.16
C ARG A 277 44.54 -27.22 -11.14
N LYS A 278 45.29 -26.15 -11.47
CA LYS A 278 46.48 -26.25 -12.33
C LYS A 278 47.65 -26.91 -11.63
N GLU A 279 47.81 -26.67 -10.33
CA GLU A 279 48.86 -27.34 -9.51
C GLU A 279 48.54 -28.82 -9.35
N GLU A 280 47.32 -29.20 -9.01
CA GLU A 280 46.86 -30.60 -8.93
C GLU A 280 46.99 -31.35 -10.26
N ALA A 281 46.77 -30.69 -11.41
CA ALA A 281 46.96 -31.30 -12.72
C ALA A 281 48.44 -31.56 -13.03
N ARG A 282 49.32 -30.62 -12.65
CA ARG A 282 50.78 -30.79 -12.83
C ARG A 282 51.34 -31.88 -11.93
N GLU A 283 50.87 -32.01 -10.71
CA GLU A 283 51.27 -33.08 -9.79
C GLU A 283 50.88 -34.46 -10.35
N ARG A 284 49.65 -34.59 -10.91
CA ARG A 284 49.22 -35.84 -11.55
C ARG A 284 50.04 -36.22 -12.79
N GLU A 285 50.43 -35.23 -13.61
CA GLU A 285 51.28 -35.43 -14.77
C GLU A 285 52.77 -35.80 -14.39
N ALA A 286 53.17 -35.43 -13.16
CA ALA A 286 54.55 -35.76 -12.67
C ALA A 286 54.65 -37.16 -12.01
N ASP A 287 53.48 -37.69 -11.57
CA ASP A 287 53.38 -39.03 -10.97
C ASP A 287 53.11 -40.16 -11.98
N GLU A 288 52.86 -39.80 -13.26
CA GLU A 288 52.78 -40.72 -14.41
C GLU A 288 54.19 -40.83 -15.15
#